data_e0816afee7deffce9434fbefbf3e0298
#
_entry.id   e0816afee7deffce9434fbefbf3e0298
#
_cell.length_a   1.000
_cell.length_b   1.000
_cell.length_c   1.000
_cell.angle_alpha   90.00
_cell.angle_beta   90.00
_cell.angle_gamma   90.00
#
_symmetry.space_group_name_H-M   'P 1'
#
loop_
_entity.id
_entity.type
_entity.pdbx_description
1 polymer ?
#
loop_
_entity_poly.entity_id
_entity_poly.type
_entity_poly.pdbx_seq_one_letter_code
_entity_poly.pdbx_strand_id
1 'polypeptide(L)'
;MELDIHLSRDGRLVVIHDEMLDRTTNGHGFVKDFTLAELKKLDASKTMTNSGFCNLRIPTLGEVYELLADTELLVNVEVKNSIFLYPGILEKALEAEAKYGMSGRVLYSSFNHYAMQELKRISPQSKTGLLYSTMLIDPWNAAMAANADALHPFFPCIANTPCMIPKCRKNGIAVNTWTVDEPEYIRAMFMLGVDSVITNKPDVAKSVRNELSNDAENTVN
;
A
#
# COMPACT_ATOMS: atom_id res chain seq x y z
N MET A 1 -1.52 -7.70 2.48
CA MET A 1 -0.11 -7.39 2.11
C MET A 1 -0.08 -6.05 1.42
N GLU A 2 0.98 -5.27 1.62
CA GLU A 2 1.18 -4.00 0.92
C GLU A 2 2.52 -4.06 0.17
N LEU A 3 2.62 -3.39 -0.98
CA LEU A 3 3.82 -3.30 -1.80
C LEU A 3 3.78 -2.05 -2.71
N ASP A 4 4.97 -1.64 -3.20
CA ASP A 4 5.18 -0.45 -4.01
C ASP A 4 5.63 -0.81 -5.42
N ILE A 5 5.07 -0.14 -6.43
CA ILE A 5 5.43 -0.40 -7.84
C ILE A 5 6.00 0.83 -8.54
N HIS A 6 7.03 0.57 -9.35
CA HIS A 6 7.62 1.50 -10.32
C HIS A 6 7.66 0.87 -11.72
N LEU A 7 7.94 1.69 -12.75
CA LEU A 7 8.32 1.18 -14.07
C LEU A 7 9.84 1.22 -14.25
N SER A 8 10.39 0.12 -14.72
CA SER A 8 11.75 0.08 -15.28
C SER A 8 11.83 0.85 -16.61
N ARG A 9 13.04 1.13 -17.10
CA ARG A 9 13.28 1.80 -18.40
C ARG A 9 12.60 1.11 -19.58
N ASP A 10 12.52 -0.22 -19.55
CA ASP A 10 11.84 -1.04 -20.56
C ASP A 10 10.37 -1.32 -20.23
N GLY A 11 9.79 -0.52 -19.32
CA GLY A 11 8.35 -0.50 -19.01
C GLY A 11 7.82 -1.74 -18.30
N ARG A 12 8.63 -2.39 -17.47
CA ARG A 12 8.22 -3.53 -16.63
C ARG A 12 7.86 -3.04 -15.23
N LEU A 13 6.77 -3.57 -14.66
CA LEU A 13 6.40 -3.31 -13.27
C LEU A 13 7.34 -4.04 -12.33
N VAL A 14 8.06 -3.29 -11.50
CA VAL A 14 8.99 -3.80 -10.49
C VAL A 14 8.54 -3.38 -9.10
N VAL A 15 8.77 -4.24 -8.11
CA VAL A 15 8.36 -4.02 -6.73
C VAL A 15 9.58 -3.56 -5.93
N ILE A 16 9.58 -2.29 -5.59
CA ILE A 16 10.62 -1.63 -4.78
C ILE A 16 10.04 -0.34 -4.21
N HIS A 17 10.40 0.02 -2.98
CA HIS A 17 9.81 1.18 -2.30
C HIS A 17 10.29 2.52 -2.87
N ASP A 18 11.61 2.72 -2.95
CA ASP A 18 12.19 4.02 -3.29
C ASP A 18 12.31 4.20 -4.81
N GLU A 19 12.26 5.43 -5.27
CA GLU A 19 12.62 5.79 -6.64
C GLU A 19 14.09 5.50 -6.98
N MET A 20 14.96 5.49 -5.95
CA MET A 20 16.39 5.22 -6.06
C MET A 20 16.74 3.83 -5.52
N LEU A 21 17.73 3.20 -6.17
CA LEU A 21 18.25 1.87 -5.82
C LEU A 21 19.11 1.87 -4.54
N ASP A 22 19.57 3.03 -4.12
CA ASP A 22 20.72 3.25 -3.22
C ASP A 22 20.51 2.71 -1.80
N ARG A 23 19.27 2.82 -1.26
CA ARG A 23 18.98 2.43 0.12
C ARG A 23 18.84 0.92 0.27
N THR A 24 18.12 0.28 -0.64
CA THR A 24 17.69 -1.11 -0.48
C THR A 24 18.52 -2.12 -1.29
N THR A 25 19.34 -1.63 -2.24
CA THR A 25 20.14 -2.50 -3.11
C THR A 25 21.64 -2.14 -3.09
N ASN A 26 22.45 -2.96 -3.75
CA ASN A 26 23.86 -2.65 -4.04
C ASN A 26 24.05 -1.78 -5.30
N GLY A 27 22.96 -1.34 -5.96
CA GLY A 27 22.98 -0.42 -7.10
C GLY A 27 22.87 1.04 -6.68
N HIS A 28 23.02 1.96 -7.67
CA HIS A 28 22.91 3.40 -7.50
C HIS A 28 22.11 4.01 -8.66
N GLY A 29 21.32 5.03 -8.39
CA GLY A 29 20.54 5.78 -9.38
C GLY A 29 19.06 5.42 -9.37
N PHE A 30 18.30 5.96 -10.33
CA PHE A 30 16.85 5.82 -10.35
C PHE A 30 16.40 4.51 -11.01
N VAL A 31 15.43 3.84 -10.43
CA VAL A 31 14.81 2.61 -10.94
C VAL A 31 14.41 2.74 -12.42
N LYS A 32 13.83 3.87 -12.79
CA LYS A 32 13.37 4.17 -14.17
C LYS A 32 14.48 4.18 -15.22
N ASP A 33 15.73 4.30 -14.83
CA ASP A 33 16.88 4.42 -15.73
C ASP A 33 17.50 3.04 -16.06
N PHE A 34 17.00 1.96 -15.45
CA PHE A 34 17.47 0.59 -15.62
C PHE A 34 16.40 -0.29 -16.26
N THR A 35 16.83 -1.19 -17.13
CA THR A 35 15.97 -2.28 -17.64
C THR A 35 15.71 -3.31 -16.54
N LEU A 36 14.66 -4.12 -16.69
CA LEU A 36 14.40 -5.24 -15.78
C LEU A 36 15.63 -6.17 -15.67
N ALA A 37 16.28 -6.46 -16.79
CA ALA A 37 17.47 -7.33 -16.82
C ALA A 37 18.64 -6.78 -16.01
N GLU A 38 18.81 -5.46 -15.98
CA GLU A 38 19.81 -4.77 -15.14
C GLU A 38 19.39 -4.78 -13.67
N LEU A 39 18.13 -4.48 -13.35
CA LEU A 39 17.59 -4.51 -11.97
C LEU A 39 17.67 -5.91 -11.35
N LYS A 40 17.41 -6.95 -12.13
CA LYS A 40 17.52 -8.35 -11.66
C LYS A 40 18.95 -8.80 -11.31
N LYS A 41 19.99 -8.07 -11.70
CA LYS A 41 21.38 -8.36 -11.32
C LYS A 41 21.73 -7.81 -9.94
N LEU A 42 20.98 -6.84 -9.43
CA LEU A 42 21.23 -6.20 -8.16
C LEU A 42 20.86 -7.11 -7.00
N ASP A 43 21.58 -6.95 -5.90
CA ASP A 43 21.23 -7.56 -4.62
C ASP A 43 20.37 -6.58 -3.81
N ALA A 44 19.13 -6.96 -3.55
CA ALA A 44 18.16 -6.19 -2.78
C ALA A 44 18.11 -6.55 -1.29
N SER A 45 19.15 -7.20 -0.76
CA SER A 45 19.25 -7.58 0.66
C SER A 45 19.93 -6.55 1.54
N LYS A 46 20.31 -5.37 1.02
CA LYS A 46 21.13 -4.38 1.73
C LYS A 46 20.58 -3.95 3.10
N THR A 47 19.26 -3.89 3.24
CA THR A 47 18.59 -3.52 4.51
C THR A 47 18.25 -4.73 5.38
N MET A 48 18.47 -5.95 4.90
CA MET A 48 18.16 -7.20 5.60
C MET A 48 19.29 -7.69 6.52
N THR A 49 20.00 -6.75 7.16
CA THR A 49 21.11 -7.05 8.07
C THR A 49 20.63 -7.98 9.20
N ASN A 50 21.40 -9.02 9.48
CA ASN A 50 21.13 -10.04 10.51
C ASN A 50 19.93 -10.97 10.23
N SER A 51 19.33 -10.96 9.05
CA SER A 51 18.21 -11.84 8.71
C SER A 51 18.64 -13.22 8.17
N GLY A 52 19.91 -13.37 7.79
CA GLY A 52 20.43 -14.53 7.06
C GLY A 52 20.08 -14.52 5.56
N PHE A 53 19.30 -13.57 5.08
CA PHE A 53 19.01 -13.40 3.66
C PHE A 53 20.12 -12.64 2.93
N CYS A 54 20.48 -13.13 1.76
CA CYS A 54 21.44 -12.47 0.84
C CYS A 54 21.07 -12.78 -0.59
N ASN A 55 21.61 -12.00 -1.53
CA ASN A 55 21.38 -12.17 -2.97
C ASN A 55 19.89 -12.14 -3.37
N LEU A 56 19.08 -11.35 -2.67
CA LEU A 56 17.68 -11.14 -3.01
C LEU A 56 17.57 -10.34 -4.31
N ARG A 57 16.53 -10.63 -5.09
CA ARG A 57 16.28 -9.93 -6.35
C ARG A 57 15.06 -9.04 -6.24
N ILE A 58 15.10 -7.88 -6.90
CA ILE A 58 13.92 -7.03 -7.06
C ILE A 58 12.87 -7.84 -7.82
N PRO A 59 11.67 -8.12 -7.25
CA PRO A 59 10.64 -8.86 -7.96
C PRO A 59 9.89 -7.97 -8.94
N THR A 60 9.29 -8.58 -9.95
CA THR A 60 8.22 -7.96 -10.73
C THR A 60 6.89 -8.11 -10.00
N LEU A 61 5.90 -7.25 -10.32
CA LEU A 61 4.54 -7.42 -9.79
C LEU A 61 3.95 -8.79 -10.16
N GLY A 62 4.24 -9.28 -11.38
CA GLY A 62 3.79 -10.60 -11.80
C GLY A 62 4.35 -11.73 -10.94
N GLU A 63 5.64 -11.72 -10.61
CA GLU A 63 6.25 -12.73 -9.72
C GLU A 63 5.63 -12.71 -8.32
N VAL A 64 5.25 -11.52 -7.81
CA VAL A 64 4.52 -11.42 -6.53
C VAL A 64 3.12 -12.00 -6.65
N TYR A 65 2.40 -11.69 -7.72
CA TYR A 65 1.06 -12.23 -7.94
C TYR A 65 1.07 -13.76 -8.12
N GLU A 66 2.06 -14.32 -8.82
CA GLU A 66 2.26 -15.78 -8.91
C GLU A 66 2.46 -16.41 -7.53
N LEU A 67 3.27 -15.79 -6.66
CA LEU A 67 3.48 -16.27 -5.29
C LEU A 67 2.18 -16.25 -4.45
N LEU A 68 1.27 -15.32 -4.73
CA LEU A 68 0.03 -15.14 -3.99
C LEU A 68 -1.17 -15.87 -4.60
N ALA A 69 -1.01 -16.54 -5.75
CA ALA A 69 -2.10 -17.15 -6.50
C ALA A 69 -2.95 -18.11 -5.65
N ASP A 70 -2.31 -18.97 -4.87
CA ASP A 70 -2.94 -19.98 -4.04
C ASP A 70 -3.28 -19.51 -2.61
N THR A 71 -3.36 -18.19 -2.40
CA THR A 71 -3.69 -17.58 -1.09
C THR A 71 -4.96 -16.74 -1.18
N GLU A 72 -5.57 -16.44 -0.03
CA GLU A 72 -6.70 -15.50 0.11
C GLU A 72 -6.25 -14.05 0.42
N LEU A 73 -4.95 -13.75 0.29
CA LEU A 73 -4.41 -12.46 0.69
C LEU A 73 -4.89 -11.35 -0.27
N LEU A 74 -5.35 -10.26 0.32
CA LEU A 74 -5.57 -9.00 -0.37
C LEU A 74 -4.26 -8.23 -0.49
N VAL A 75 -4.09 -7.50 -1.59
CA VAL A 75 -2.88 -6.74 -1.88
C VAL A 75 -3.21 -5.27 -2.03
N ASN A 76 -2.59 -4.42 -1.22
CA ASN A 76 -2.53 -2.98 -1.46
C ASN A 76 -1.30 -2.69 -2.32
N VAL A 77 -1.52 -2.20 -3.53
CA VAL A 77 -0.46 -1.83 -4.48
C VAL A 77 -0.32 -0.31 -4.49
N GLU A 78 0.74 0.19 -3.85
CA GLU A 78 1.07 1.61 -3.96
C GLU A 78 1.72 1.91 -5.31
N VAL A 79 1.10 2.80 -6.07
CA VAL A 79 1.65 3.30 -7.33
C VAL A 79 2.54 4.50 -7.04
N LYS A 80 3.87 4.33 -7.16
CA LYS A 80 4.89 5.36 -6.90
C LYS A 80 5.03 6.30 -8.11
N ASN A 81 4.02 7.12 -8.36
CA ASN A 81 4.01 8.03 -9.50
C ASN A 81 3.84 9.51 -9.12
N SER A 82 4.27 9.88 -7.92
CA SER A 82 4.24 11.28 -7.45
C SER A 82 5.47 12.08 -7.89
N ILE A 83 6.65 11.42 -7.99
CA ILE A 83 7.92 12.04 -8.42
C ILE A 83 8.12 11.84 -9.93
N PHE A 84 7.95 10.60 -10.40
CA PHE A 84 7.98 10.25 -11.83
C PHE A 84 6.60 9.76 -12.24
N LEU A 85 5.96 10.40 -13.22
CA LEU A 85 4.57 10.10 -13.60
C LEU A 85 4.36 8.70 -14.17
N TYR A 86 5.39 8.07 -14.77
CA TYR A 86 5.35 6.74 -15.36
C TYR A 86 4.14 6.52 -16.31
N PRO A 87 4.12 7.14 -17.52
CA PRO A 87 3.02 6.96 -18.44
C PRO A 87 2.68 5.48 -18.68
N GLY A 88 1.40 5.11 -18.55
CA GLY A 88 0.92 3.74 -18.74
C GLY A 88 1.09 2.81 -17.54
N ILE A 89 1.54 3.30 -16.37
CA ILE A 89 1.71 2.44 -15.18
C ILE A 89 0.38 1.88 -14.68
N LEU A 90 -0.70 2.66 -14.75
CA LEU A 90 -2.03 2.23 -14.29
C LEU A 90 -2.58 1.11 -15.16
N GLU A 91 -2.51 1.27 -16.47
CA GLU A 91 -2.97 0.28 -17.45
C GLU A 91 -2.19 -1.03 -17.29
N LYS A 92 -0.86 -0.94 -17.15
CA LYS A 92 0.00 -2.12 -16.92
C LYS A 92 -0.30 -2.83 -15.60
N ALA A 93 -0.63 -2.08 -14.56
CA ALA A 93 -1.01 -2.65 -13.26
C ALA A 93 -2.34 -3.42 -13.37
N LEU A 94 -3.35 -2.85 -14.06
CA LEU A 94 -4.61 -3.51 -14.34
C LEU A 94 -4.44 -4.74 -15.26
N GLU A 95 -3.60 -4.65 -16.28
CA GLU A 95 -3.26 -5.80 -17.14
C GLU A 95 -2.61 -6.94 -16.35
N ALA A 96 -1.69 -6.60 -15.42
CA ALA A 96 -1.09 -7.59 -14.53
C ALA A 96 -2.12 -8.22 -13.59
N GLU A 97 -3.00 -7.42 -12.96
CA GLU A 97 -4.09 -7.91 -12.13
C GLU A 97 -4.95 -8.94 -12.87
N ALA A 98 -5.41 -8.59 -14.06
CA ALA A 98 -6.23 -9.47 -14.89
C ALA A 98 -5.47 -10.74 -15.32
N LYS A 99 -4.23 -10.58 -15.77
CA LYS A 99 -3.38 -11.69 -16.25
C LYS A 99 -3.13 -12.76 -15.19
N TYR A 100 -2.93 -12.35 -13.94
CA TYR A 100 -2.59 -13.25 -12.83
C TYR A 100 -3.80 -13.62 -11.96
N GLY A 101 -5.02 -13.32 -12.40
CA GLY A 101 -6.25 -13.70 -11.70
C GLY A 101 -6.44 -13.03 -10.34
N MET A 102 -5.87 -11.84 -10.16
CA MET A 102 -5.93 -11.09 -8.90
C MET A 102 -7.14 -10.16 -8.79
N SER A 103 -8.04 -10.17 -9.77
CA SER A 103 -9.23 -9.31 -9.81
C SER A 103 -10.10 -9.46 -8.56
N GLY A 104 -10.44 -8.32 -7.95
CA GLY A 104 -11.18 -8.25 -6.69
C GLY A 104 -10.31 -8.44 -5.43
N ARG A 105 -9.02 -8.73 -5.58
CA ARG A 105 -8.05 -8.90 -4.47
C ARG A 105 -7.07 -7.75 -4.34
N VAL A 106 -7.12 -6.77 -5.25
CA VAL A 106 -6.20 -5.63 -5.30
C VAL A 106 -6.92 -4.35 -4.91
N LEU A 107 -6.28 -3.57 -4.04
CA LEU A 107 -6.56 -2.16 -3.79
C LEU A 107 -5.35 -1.38 -4.26
N TYR A 108 -5.55 -0.37 -5.09
CA TYR A 108 -4.49 0.53 -5.53
C TYR A 108 -4.44 1.77 -4.66
N SER A 109 -3.26 2.22 -4.29
CA SER A 109 -3.09 3.46 -3.55
C SER A 109 -1.98 4.32 -4.12
N SER A 110 -2.03 5.63 -3.88
CA SER A 110 -0.98 6.57 -4.28
C SER A 110 -1.09 7.89 -3.53
N PHE A 111 0.06 8.55 -3.35
CA PHE A 111 0.13 9.97 -3.00
C PHE A 111 -0.28 10.89 -4.16
N ASN A 112 -0.27 10.39 -5.40
CA ASN A 112 -0.83 11.07 -6.55
C ASN A 112 -2.34 10.78 -6.64
N HIS A 113 -3.16 11.61 -6.00
CA HIS A 113 -4.61 11.44 -5.96
C HIS A 113 -5.26 11.49 -7.35
N TYR A 114 -4.69 12.26 -8.29
CA TYR A 114 -5.16 12.28 -9.68
C TYR A 114 -4.98 10.94 -10.37
N ALA A 115 -3.91 10.20 -10.04
CA ALA A 115 -3.72 8.86 -10.58
C ALA A 115 -4.81 7.90 -10.08
N MET A 116 -5.23 8.00 -8.83
CA MET A 116 -6.32 7.18 -8.29
C MET A 116 -7.67 7.56 -8.89
N GLN A 117 -7.93 8.85 -9.10
CA GLN A 117 -9.12 9.31 -9.83
C GLN A 117 -9.13 8.78 -11.28
N GLU A 118 -7.98 8.83 -11.97
CA GLU A 118 -7.83 8.30 -13.33
C GLU A 118 -8.01 6.78 -13.35
N LEU A 119 -7.46 6.05 -12.38
CA LEU A 119 -7.66 4.62 -12.27
C LEU A 119 -9.15 4.27 -12.12
N LYS A 120 -9.90 5.02 -11.31
CA LYS A 120 -11.36 4.89 -11.22
C LYS A 120 -12.07 5.18 -12.53
N ARG A 121 -11.57 6.11 -13.33
CA ARG A 121 -12.14 6.43 -14.66
C ARG A 121 -11.96 5.29 -15.65
N ILE A 122 -10.78 4.66 -15.69
CA ILE A 122 -10.47 3.56 -16.62
C ILE A 122 -10.95 2.19 -16.12
N SER A 123 -11.07 2.01 -14.81
CA SER A 123 -11.52 0.77 -14.17
C SER A 123 -12.41 1.07 -12.96
N PRO A 124 -13.70 1.40 -13.15
CA PRO A 124 -14.61 1.83 -12.07
C PRO A 124 -14.78 0.81 -10.93
N GLN A 125 -14.60 -0.48 -11.22
CA GLN A 125 -14.71 -1.58 -10.24
C GLN A 125 -13.47 -1.72 -9.36
N SER A 126 -12.30 -1.21 -9.78
CA SER A 126 -11.06 -1.29 -8.99
C SER A 126 -11.18 -0.49 -7.71
N LYS A 127 -10.64 -1.03 -6.62
CA LYS A 127 -10.58 -0.33 -5.33
C LYS A 127 -9.40 0.62 -5.30
N THR A 128 -9.63 1.85 -4.79
CA THR A 128 -8.59 2.87 -4.71
C THR A 128 -8.52 3.53 -3.33
N GLY A 129 -7.29 3.89 -2.91
CA GLY A 129 -7.00 4.57 -1.66
C GLY A 129 -6.12 5.80 -1.86
N LEU A 130 -6.42 6.89 -1.16
CA LEU A 130 -5.66 8.13 -1.22
C LEU A 130 -4.65 8.21 -0.07
N LEU A 131 -3.36 8.12 -0.38
CA LEU A 131 -2.27 8.30 0.59
C LEU A 131 -2.02 9.78 0.88
N TYR A 132 -1.81 10.12 2.14
CA TYR A 132 -1.38 11.47 2.53
C TYR A 132 -0.72 11.47 3.91
N SER A 133 0.20 12.46 4.12
CA SER A 133 0.97 12.62 5.36
C SER A 133 0.79 13.99 6.01
N THR A 134 -0.11 14.82 5.50
CA THR A 134 -0.41 16.15 6.03
C THR A 134 -1.82 16.20 6.64
N MET A 135 -2.06 17.17 7.54
CA MET A 135 -3.39 17.43 8.10
C MET A 135 -4.28 18.07 7.04
N LEU A 136 -5.18 17.30 6.48
CA LEU A 136 -6.17 17.80 5.52
C LEU A 136 -7.45 18.25 6.23
N ILE A 137 -8.04 19.33 5.75
CA ILE A 137 -9.38 19.74 6.18
C ILE A 137 -10.39 18.82 5.49
N ASP A 138 -11.24 18.17 6.27
CA ASP A 138 -12.31 17.29 5.77
C ASP A 138 -11.82 16.28 4.71
N PRO A 139 -10.85 15.41 5.02
CA PRO A 139 -10.18 14.53 4.03
C PRO A 139 -11.15 13.60 3.29
N TRP A 140 -12.31 13.26 3.85
CA TRP A 140 -13.38 12.51 3.16
C TRP A 140 -13.89 13.21 1.91
N ASN A 141 -13.83 14.56 1.83
CA ASN A 141 -14.20 15.30 0.62
C ASN A 141 -13.23 15.02 -0.54
N ALA A 142 -11.94 14.83 -0.27
CA ALA A 142 -10.96 14.43 -1.28
C ALA A 142 -11.27 13.03 -1.82
N ALA A 143 -11.60 12.07 -0.93
CA ALA A 143 -11.98 10.73 -1.35
C ALA A 143 -13.25 10.73 -2.21
N MET A 144 -14.28 11.49 -1.79
CA MET A 144 -15.51 11.63 -2.58
C MET A 144 -15.25 12.27 -3.96
N ALA A 145 -14.43 13.32 -4.02
CA ALA A 145 -14.08 13.99 -5.27
C ALA A 145 -13.30 13.08 -6.24
N ALA A 146 -12.48 12.20 -5.71
CA ALA A 146 -11.73 11.21 -6.49
C ALA A 146 -12.53 9.92 -6.75
N ASN A 147 -13.75 9.78 -6.19
CA ASN A 147 -14.51 8.52 -6.14
C ASN A 147 -13.69 7.36 -5.56
N ALA A 148 -12.84 7.65 -4.57
CA ALA A 148 -11.95 6.67 -3.95
C ALA A 148 -12.69 5.87 -2.86
N ASP A 149 -12.31 4.60 -2.70
CA ASP A 149 -12.92 3.68 -1.73
C ASP A 149 -12.29 3.81 -0.34
N ALA A 150 -11.08 4.37 -0.23
CA ALA A 150 -10.37 4.48 1.03
C ALA A 150 -9.52 5.75 1.13
N LEU A 151 -9.27 6.15 2.39
CA LEU A 151 -8.21 7.08 2.77
C LEU A 151 -7.08 6.31 3.44
N HIS A 152 -5.85 6.64 3.08
CA HIS A 152 -4.64 6.08 3.67
C HIS A 152 -3.82 7.19 4.38
N PRO A 153 -4.27 7.69 5.53
CA PRO A 153 -3.57 8.71 6.30
C PRO A 153 -2.32 8.18 6.98
N PHE A 154 -1.29 9.02 7.11
CA PHE A 154 -0.27 8.84 8.13
C PHE A 154 -0.93 8.87 9.51
N PHE A 155 -0.67 7.88 10.37
CA PHE A 155 -1.49 7.64 11.57
C PHE A 155 -1.67 8.85 12.51
N PRO A 156 -0.70 9.78 12.69
CA PRO A 156 -0.93 10.96 13.50
C PRO A 156 -2.03 11.89 12.96
N CYS A 157 -2.33 11.82 11.65
CA CYS A 157 -3.41 12.61 11.07
C CYS A 157 -4.78 12.20 11.61
N ILE A 158 -4.98 10.94 12.00
CA ILE A 158 -6.27 10.43 12.50
C ILE A 158 -6.59 11.05 13.85
N ALA A 159 -5.64 11.03 14.80
CA ALA A 159 -5.84 11.55 16.15
C ALA A 159 -6.16 13.06 16.17
N ASN A 160 -5.69 13.79 15.15
CA ASN A 160 -5.84 15.25 15.06
C ASN A 160 -6.92 15.70 14.06
N THR A 161 -7.67 14.77 13.46
CA THR A 161 -8.78 15.11 12.55
C THR A 161 -10.13 14.72 13.19
N PRO A 162 -10.85 15.70 13.77
CA PRO A 162 -12.11 15.43 14.44
C PRO A 162 -13.12 14.72 13.54
N CYS A 163 -13.83 13.75 14.07
CA CYS A 163 -14.91 13.03 13.38
C CYS A 163 -14.50 12.30 12.10
N MET A 164 -13.19 12.10 11.83
CA MET A 164 -12.71 11.47 10.60
C MET A 164 -13.35 10.09 10.37
N ILE A 165 -13.20 9.18 11.32
CA ILE A 165 -13.72 7.81 11.18
C ILE A 165 -15.24 7.78 10.98
N PRO A 166 -16.08 8.45 11.81
CA PRO A 166 -17.53 8.48 11.59
C PRO A 166 -17.93 9.10 10.23
N LYS A 167 -17.22 10.13 9.78
CA LYS A 167 -17.51 10.77 8.49
C LYS A 167 -17.12 9.88 7.31
N CYS A 168 -15.97 9.23 7.36
CA CYS A 168 -15.56 8.27 6.35
C CYS A 168 -16.56 7.11 6.26
N ARG A 169 -16.89 6.49 7.40
CA ARG A 169 -17.85 5.38 7.47
C ARG A 169 -19.23 5.76 6.93
N LYS A 170 -19.73 6.97 7.24
CA LYS A 170 -21.01 7.47 6.70
C LYS A 170 -21.02 7.54 5.17
N ASN A 171 -19.86 7.80 4.56
CA ASN A 171 -19.70 7.92 3.12
C ASN A 171 -19.19 6.63 2.44
N GLY A 172 -19.11 5.50 3.17
CA GLY A 172 -18.62 4.24 2.64
C GLY A 172 -17.11 4.22 2.32
N ILE A 173 -16.34 5.12 2.96
CA ILE A 173 -14.90 5.28 2.75
C ILE A 173 -14.17 4.55 3.88
N ALA A 174 -13.34 3.57 3.55
CA ALA A 174 -12.47 2.90 4.50
C ALA A 174 -11.29 3.80 4.94
N VAL A 175 -10.75 3.53 6.13
CA VAL A 175 -9.56 4.22 6.64
C VAL A 175 -8.48 3.21 6.97
N ASN A 176 -7.41 3.20 6.15
CA ASN A 176 -6.25 2.33 6.28
C ASN A 176 -5.03 3.18 6.63
N THR A 177 -4.49 3.03 7.81
CA THR A 177 -3.44 3.95 8.30
C THR A 177 -2.04 3.32 8.28
N TRP A 178 -1.00 4.15 8.12
CA TRP A 178 0.40 3.76 7.94
C TRP A 178 1.37 4.71 8.66
N THR A 179 2.62 4.37 8.92
CA THR A 179 3.10 3.04 9.23
C THR A 179 3.05 2.92 10.75
N VAL A 180 2.35 1.94 11.28
CA VAL A 180 2.09 1.81 12.71
C VAL A 180 2.77 0.57 13.24
N ASP A 181 3.92 0.74 13.92
CA ASP A 181 4.77 -0.38 14.33
C ASP A 181 4.75 -0.63 15.85
N GLU A 182 4.40 0.37 16.65
CA GLU A 182 4.38 0.21 18.12
C GLU A 182 3.03 -0.33 18.59
N PRO A 183 3.01 -1.36 19.47
CA PRO A 183 1.78 -2.05 19.92
C PRO A 183 0.73 -1.10 20.47
N GLU A 184 1.14 -0.08 21.22
CA GLU A 184 0.26 0.93 21.81
C GLU A 184 -0.43 1.78 20.73
N TYR A 185 0.28 2.16 19.66
CA TYR A 185 -0.32 2.91 18.57
C TYR A 185 -1.20 2.01 17.68
N ILE A 186 -0.82 0.75 17.46
CA ILE A 186 -1.67 -0.22 16.78
C ILE A 186 -2.99 -0.38 17.53
N ARG A 187 -2.94 -0.56 18.87
CA ARG A 187 -4.12 -0.65 19.73
C ARG A 187 -4.98 0.62 19.64
N ALA A 188 -4.35 1.79 19.74
CA ALA A 188 -5.06 3.06 19.65
C ALA A 188 -5.78 3.22 18.31
N MET A 189 -5.16 2.86 17.18
CA MET A 189 -5.78 2.94 15.84
C MET A 189 -6.98 2.01 15.74
N PHE A 190 -6.89 0.76 16.20
CA PHE A 190 -8.03 -0.15 16.21
C PHE A 190 -9.16 0.35 17.12
N MET A 191 -8.85 0.91 18.30
CA MET A 191 -9.86 1.49 19.20
C MET A 191 -10.54 2.73 18.59
N LEU A 192 -9.85 3.51 17.77
CA LEU A 192 -10.43 4.61 16.99
C LEU A 192 -11.34 4.12 15.87
N GLY A 193 -11.25 2.83 15.51
CA GLY A 193 -12.11 2.19 14.52
C GLY A 193 -11.61 2.32 13.09
N VAL A 194 -10.29 2.36 12.87
CA VAL A 194 -9.71 2.23 11.52
C VAL A 194 -10.03 0.85 10.94
N ASP A 195 -10.13 0.75 9.62
CA ASP A 195 -10.44 -0.50 8.94
C ASP A 195 -9.21 -1.41 8.81
N SER A 196 -8.01 -0.79 8.69
CA SER A 196 -6.74 -1.52 8.58
C SER A 196 -5.57 -0.68 9.08
N VAL A 197 -4.51 -1.38 9.55
CA VAL A 197 -3.20 -0.79 9.81
C VAL A 197 -2.16 -1.39 8.86
N ILE A 198 -1.32 -0.55 8.28
CA ILE A 198 -0.14 -0.93 7.50
C ILE A 198 1.05 -0.85 8.45
N THR A 199 1.77 -1.96 8.61
CA THR A 199 2.82 -2.14 9.63
C THR A 199 3.93 -3.05 9.12
N ASN A 200 5.16 -2.83 9.62
CA ASN A 200 6.28 -3.75 9.45
C ASN A 200 6.23 -4.95 10.43
N LYS A 201 5.27 -4.94 11.39
CA LYS A 201 5.12 -5.95 12.45
C LYS A 201 3.73 -6.61 12.40
N PRO A 202 3.37 -7.36 11.32
CA PRO A 202 2.02 -7.89 11.13
C PRO A 202 1.61 -8.93 12.19
N ASP A 203 2.56 -9.64 12.76
CA ASP A 203 2.38 -10.57 13.87
C ASP A 203 1.94 -9.83 15.14
N VAL A 204 2.57 -8.71 15.47
CA VAL A 204 2.20 -7.83 16.59
C VAL A 204 0.81 -7.25 16.38
N ALA A 205 0.53 -6.73 15.18
CA ALA A 205 -0.79 -6.18 14.86
C ALA A 205 -1.90 -7.23 14.99
N LYS A 206 -1.63 -8.47 14.56
CA LYS A 206 -2.56 -9.59 14.72
C LYS A 206 -2.81 -9.93 16.19
N SER A 207 -1.77 -9.95 17.03
CA SER A 207 -1.88 -10.20 18.47
C SER A 207 -2.77 -9.14 19.14
N VAL A 208 -2.45 -7.86 18.92
CA VAL A 208 -3.22 -6.73 19.48
C VAL A 208 -4.70 -6.79 19.07
N ARG A 209 -4.98 -7.11 17.80
CA ARG A 209 -6.35 -7.24 17.31
C ARG A 209 -7.10 -8.37 18.02
N ASN A 210 -6.46 -9.52 18.21
CA ASN A 210 -7.08 -10.68 18.88
C ASN A 210 -7.37 -10.37 20.36
N GLU A 211 -6.47 -9.67 21.06
CA GLU A 211 -6.68 -9.22 22.43
C GLU A 211 -7.93 -8.33 22.53
N LEU A 212 -8.05 -7.32 21.66
CA LEU A 212 -9.21 -6.42 21.65
C LEU A 212 -10.53 -7.16 21.36
N SER A 213 -10.51 -8.18 20.52
CA SER A 213 -11.70 -8.99 20.24
C SER A 213 -12.14 -9.80 21.46
N ASN A 214 -11.19 -10.42 22.16
CA ASN A 214 -11.46 -11.19 23.38
C ASN A 214 -11.98 -10.32 24.53
N ASP A 215 -11.43 -9.10 24.69
CA ASP A 215 -11.88 -8.14 25.70
C ASP A 215 -13.33 -7.69 25.43
N ALA A 216 -13.70 -7.49 24.17
CA ALA A 216 -15.06 -7.14 23.78
C ALA A 216 -16.07 -8.26 24.11
N GLU A 217 -15.72 -9.52 23.85
CA GLU A 217 -16.57 -10.68 24.15
C GLU A 217 -16.76 -10.87 25.68
N ASN A 218 -15.70 -10.65 26.47
CA ASN A 218 -15.76 -10.75 27.93
C ASN A 218 -16.54 -9.63 28.59
N THR A 219 -16.76 -8.49 27.91
CA THR A 219 -17.51 -7.34 28.45
C THR A 219 -19.02 -7.47 28.19
N VAL A 220 -19.44 -8.36 27.32
CA VAL A 220 -20.87 -8.59 26.95
C VAL A 220 -21.51 -9.73 27.73
N ASN A 221 -20.70 -10.50 28.47
CA ASN A 221 -21.15 -11.59 29.37
C ASN A 221 -21.18 -11.09 30.84
#